data_5491f2b7008f02a57713a09b4457085d
#
_entry.id   5491f2b7008f02a57713a09b4457085d
#
_cell.length_a   1.000
_cell.length_b   1.000
_cell.length_c   1.000
_cell.angle_alpha   90.00
_cell.angle_beta   90.00
_cell.angle_gamma   90.00
#
_symmetry.space_group_name_H-M   'P 1'
#
loop_
_entity.id
_entity.type
_entity.pdbx_description
1 polymer ?
#
loop_
_entity_poly.entity_id
_entity_poly.type
_entity_poly.pdbx_seq_one_letter_code
_entity_poly.pdbx_strand_id
1 'polypeptide(L)'
;MFFFGKKDEQLETKLAKLREEIQKEKNILDAIKTQINLANAELENANNNIELGFYKPTYNFADSLTYKNALDRVIEQEKMLVKNKLAAIITSTVSFNGSDSKGRAMQNKAASALIRAFNGEATGIINKVNANNYNQKSQQLIKSAKTLSNLFLKSDFVVLSDEYVDLKLQELKLAVEFALKKQEEKKSYAKKNSVSVKKNSFEQK
;
A
#
# COMPACT_ATOMS: atom_id res chain seq x y z
N MET A 1 60.30 -3.16 27.65
CA MET A 1 59.88 -3.99 26.50
C MET A 1 58.53 -4.69 26.77
N PHE A 2 57.51 -3.98 27.32
CA PHE A 2 56.22 -4.59 27.75
C PHE A 2 54.96 -3.81 27.33
N PHE A 3 55.08 -2.86 26.39
CA PHE A 3 53.93 -2.03 26.00
C PHE A 3 53.28 -2.43 24.67
N PHE A 4 53.87 -3.29 23.88
CA PHE A 4 53.35 -3.72 22.57
C PHE A 4 52.26 -4.83 22.69
N GLY A 5 52.38 -5.76 23.62
CA GLY A 5 51.50 -6.92 23.74
C GLY A 5 50.03 -6.57 24.15
N LYS A 6 49.83 -5.54 24.99
CA LYS A 6 48.47 -5.15 25.44
C LYS A 6 47.63 -4.48 24.35
N LYS A 7 48.26 -3.82 23.39
CA LYS A 7 47.57 -3.15 22.28
C LYS A 7 47.09 -4.16 21.22
N ASP A 8 47.89 -5.20 21.01
CA ASP A 8 47.55 -6.30 20.08
C ASP A 8 46.41 -7.15 20.63
N GLU A 9 46.39 -7.46 21.91
CA GLU A 9 45.31 -8.22 22.58
C GLU A 9 43.97 -7.47 22.58
N GLN A 10 43.99 -6.14 22.74
CA GLN A 10 42.80 -5.29 22.61
C GLN A 10 42.27 -5.20 21.18
N LEU A 11 43.15 -5.20 20.19
CA LEU A 11 42.82 -5.23 18.78
C LEU A 11 42.20 -6.58 18.36
N GLU A 12 42.76 -7.67 18.82
CA GLU A 12 42.20 -9.02 18.57
C GLU A 12 40.81 -9.21 19.20
N THR A 13 40.63 -8.70 20.42
CA THR A 13 39.33 -8.75 21.10
C THR A 13 38.26 -7.91 20.36
N LYS A 14 38.66 -6.75 19.84
CA LYS A 14 37.76 -5.90 18.99
C LYS A 14 37.44 -6.59 17.67
N LEU A 15 38.42 -7.20 17.03
CA LEU A 15 38.23 -7.95 15.79
C LEU A 15 37.29 -9.15 15.98
N ALA A 16 37.42 -9.87 17.10
CA ALA A 16 36.52 -10.98 17.42
C ALA A 16 35.08 -10.52 17.61
N LYS A 17 34.87 -9.41 18.33
CA LYS A 17 33.53 -8.82 18.51
C LYS A 17 32.88 -8.35 17.18
N LEU A 18 33.67 -7.66 16.34
CA LEU A 18 33.20 -7.23 15.02
C LEU A 18 32.83 -8.41 14.10
N ARG A 19 33.62 -9.49 14.16
CA ARG A 19 33.28 -10.71 13.40
C ARG A 19 31.98 -11.35 13.89
N GLU A 20 31.73 -11.36 15.19
CA GLU A 20 30.48 -11.86 15.76
C GLU A 20 29.27 -10.99 15.36
N GLU A 21 29.43 -9.68 15.38
CA GLU A 21 28.38 -8.74 14.92
C GLU A 21 28.08 -8.92 13.43
N ILE A 22 29.10 -8.99 12.58
CA ILE A 22 28.96 -9.26 11.15
C ILE A 22 28.24 -10.59 10.90
N GLN A 23 28.55 -11.62 11.69
CA GLN A 23 27.87 -12.92 11.55
C GLN A 23 26.39 -12.84 11.96
N LYS A 24 26.06 -12.10 13.01
CA LYS A 24 24.67 -11.86 13.43
C LYS A 24 23.91 -11.10 12.36
N GLU A 25 24.48 -10.05 11.80
CA GLU A 25 23.85 -9.28 10.72
C GLU A 25 23.65 -10.11 9.44
N LYS A 26 24.62 -10.97 9.08
CA LYS A 26 24.47 -11.91 7.97
C LYS A 26 23.30 -12.88 8.18
N ASN A 27 23.17 -13.43 9.39
CA ASN A 27 22.08 -14.34 9.71
C ASN A 27 20.70 -13.63 9.63
N ILE A 28 20.63 -12.38 10.09
CA ILE A 28 19.40 -11.56 9.97
C ILE A 28 19.09 -11.28 8.50
N LEU A 29 20.10 -10.93 7.72
CA LEU A 29 19.95 -10.67 6.28
C LEU A 29 19.44 -11.91 5.54
N ASP A 30 19.96 -13.08 5.84
CA ASP A 30 19.52 -14.33 5.20
C ASP A 30 18.10 -14.73 5.63
N ALA A 31 17.71 -14.46 6.88
CA ALA A 31 16.34 -14.65 7.34
C ALA A 31 15.36 -13.70 6.60
N ILE A 32 15.74 -12.43 6.45
CA ILE A 32 14.93 -11.44 5.69
C ILE A 32 14.81 -11.85 4.22
N LYS A 33 15.91 -12.29 3.58
CA LYS A 33 15.87 -12.78 2.19
C LYS A 33 14.91 -13.97 2.04
N THR A 34 14.92 -14.88 3.00
CA THR A 34 14.03 -16.05 2.99
C THR A 34 12.57 -15.61 3.12
N GLN A 35 12.26 -14.65 4.00
CA GLN A 35 10.91 -14.09 4.13
C GLN A 35 10.45 -13.38 2.85
N ILE A 36 11.33 -12.61 2.21
CA ILE A 36 11.03 -11.95 0.92
C ILE A 36 10.72 -12.98 -0.16
N ASN A 37 11.48 -14.06 -0.24
CA ASN A 37 11.25 -15.11 -1.24
C ASN A 37 9.92 -15.84 -1.00
N LEU A 38 9.56 -16.11 0.26
CA LEU A 38 8.27 -16.71 0.62
C LEU A 38 7.11 -15.76 0.26
N ALA A 39 7.22 -14.48 0.62
CA ALA A 39 6.20 -13.49 0.28
C ALA A 39 6.04 -13.31 -1.23
N ASN A 40 7.13 -13.34 -1.99
CA ASN A 40 7.08 -13.27 -3.45
C ASN A 40 6.41 -14.52 -4.06
N ALA A 41 6.68 -15.71 -3.54
CA ALA A 41 6.04 -16.94 -3.99
C ALA A 41 4.54 -16.96 -3.67
N GLU A 42 4.14 -16.47 -2.50
CA GLU A 42 2.72 -16.29 -2.15
C GLU A 42 2.03 -15.26 -3.05
N LEU A 43 2.73 -14.15 -3.37
CA LEU A 43 2.24 -13.13 -4.29
C LEU A 43 2.06 -13.69 -5.70
N GLU A 44 3.01 -14.48 -6.18
CA GLU A 44 2.95 -15.12 -7.50
C GLU A 44 1.81 -16.15 -7.58
N ASN A 45 1.61 -16.96 -6.54
CA ASN A 45 0.48 -17.88 -6.45
C ASN A 45 -0.87 -17.15 -6.36
N ALA A 46 -0.94 -16.05 -5.61
CA ALA A 46 -2.13 -15.20 -5.56
C ALA A 46 -2.41 -14.56 -6.93
N ASN A 47 -1.37 -14.12 -7.64
CA ASN A 47 -1.45 -13.55 -8.97
C ASN A 47 -1.97 -14.57 -10.00
N ASN A 48 -1.42 -15.79 -10.01
CA ASN A 48 -1.86 -16.87 -10.89
C ASN A 48 -3.33 -17.24 -10.63
N ASN A 49 -3.75 -17.30 -9.37
CA ASN A 49 -5.15 -17.57 -9.01
C ASN A 49 -6.10 -16.46 -9.49
N ILE A 50 -5.68 -15.21 -9.49
CA ILE A 50 -6.51 -14.08 -9.96
C ILE A 50 -6.56 -14.06 -11.50
N GLU A 51 -5.47 -14.35 -12.19
CA GLU A 51 -5.44 -14.47 -13.66
C GLU A 51 -6.34 -15.60 -14.16
N LEU A 52 -6.46 -16.67 -13.38
CA LEU A 52 -7.38 -17.77 -13.63
C LEU A 52 -8.83 -17.49 -13.16
N GLY A 53 -9.14 -16.27 -12.69
CA GLY A 53 -10.47 -15.89 -12.24
C GLY A 53 -10.82 -16.30 -10.80
N PHE A 54 -9.84 -16.78 -10.03
CA PHE A 54 -10.02 -17.18 -8.62
C PHE A 54 -9.62 -16.08 -7.64
N TYR A 55 -10.17 -14.87 -7.81
CA TYR A 55 -9.97 -13.81 -6.82
C TYR A 55 -10.51 -14.24 -5.44
N LYS A 56 -9.62 -14.29 -4.44
CA LYS A 56 -10.00 -14.59 -3.06
C LYS A 56 -10.10 -13.28 -2.28
N PRO A 57 -11.29 -12.89 -1.81
CA PRO A 57 -11.45 -11.72 -0.96
C PRO A 57 -10.59 -11.82 0.30
N THR A 58 -10.00 -10.70 0.70
CA THR A 58 -9.23 -10.60 1.96
C THR A 58 -10.14 -10.32 3.14
N TYR A 59 -11.15 -9.44 2.92
CA TYR A 59 -12.14 -9.12 3.92
C TYR A 59 -13.34 -10.05 3.74
N ASN A 60 -13.81 -10.66 4.82
CA ASN A 60 -14.99 -11.54 4.79
C ASN A 60 -16.16 -10.88 5.53
N PHE A 61 -16.57 -9.71 5.04
CA PHE A 61 -17.70 -9.01 5.65
C PHE A 61 -19.05 -9.61 5.23
N ALA A 62 -20.03 -9.53 6.14
CA ALA A 62 -21.34 -10.15 5.94
C ALA A 62 -22.14 -9.52 4.78
N ASP A 63 -22.05 -8.20 4.62
CA ASP A 63 -22.85 -7.43 3.69
C ASP A 63 -22.07 -6.27 3.03
N SER A 64 -22.63 -5.72 1.96
CA SER A 64 -22.05 -4.60 1.22
C SER A 64 -22.01 -3.30 2.03
N LEU A 65 -22.88 -3.11 3.02
CA LEU A 65 -22.87 -1.94 3.88
C LEU A 65 -21.62 -1.91 4.76
N THR A 66 -21.25 -3.06 5.31
CA THR A 66 -20.01 -3.20 6.10
C THR A 66 -18.77 -2.90 5.27
N TYR A 67 -18.70 -3.36 4.02
CA TYR A 67 -17.64 -3.00 3.08
C TYR A 67 -17.60 -1.49 2.80
N LYS A 68 -18.76 -0.87 2.59
CA LYS A 68 -18.86 0.58 2.39
C LYS A 68 -18.33 1.35 3.60
N ASN A 69 -18.74 0.95 4.82
CA ASN A 69 -18.27 1.59 6.04
C ASN A 69 -16.75 1.46 6.23
N ALA A 70 -16.17 0.31 5.87
CA ALA A 70 -14.71 0.11 5.89
C ALA A 70 -14.02 1.02 4.87
N LEU A 71 -14.56 1.13 3.66
CA LEU A 71 -14.05 2.03 2.61
C LEU A 71 -14.09 3.50 3.06
N ASP A 72 -15.23 3.93 3.61
CA ASP A 72 -15.39 5.30 4.12
C ASP A 72 -14.37 5.61 5.22
N ARG A 73 -14.05 4.64 6.11
CA ARG A 73 -13.00 4.80 7.14
C ARG A 73 -11.61 4.97 6.54
N VAL A 74 -11.25 4.18 5.54
CA VAL A 74 -9.95 4.33 4.85
C VAL A 74 -9.84 5.70 4.21
N ILE A 75 -10.88 6.17 3.52
CA ILE A 75 -10.92 7.51 2.93
C ILE A 75 -10.79 8.61 3.99
N GLU A 76 -11.41 8.44 5.16
CA GLU A 76 -11.23 9.41 6.26
C GLU A 76 -9.80 9.38 6.82
N GLN A 77 -9.16 8.22 6.94
CA GLN A 77 -7.75 8.13 7.34
C GLN A 77 -6.83 8.85 6.33
N GLU A 78 -7.06 8.67 5.03
CA GLU A 78 -6.33 9.39 3.99
C GLU A 78 -6.47 10.91 4.13
N LYS A 79 -7.70 11.41 4.35
CA LYS A 79 -7.97 12.83 4.59
C LYS A 79 -7.24 13.34 5.83
N MET A 80 -7.18 12.51 6.89
CA MET A 80 -6.45 12.85 8.11
C MET A 80 -4.95 12.97 7.86
N LEU A 81 -4.34 12.05 7.09
CA LEU A 81 -2.92 12.15 6.71
C LEU A 81 -2.66 13.43 5.91
N VAL A 82 -3.51 13.77 4.95
CA VAL A 82 -3.39 15.00 4.17
C VAL A 82 -3.51 16.24 5.06
N LYS A 83 -4.53 16.28 5.92
CA LYS A 83 -4.77 17.40 6.85
C LYS A 83 -3.59 17.61 7.80
N ASN A 84 -3.02 16.52 8.30
CA ASN A 84 -1.90 16.54 9.24
C ASN A 84 -0.53 16.68 8.54
N LYS A 85 -0.49 16.83 7.20
CA LYS A 85 0.73 16.91 6.37
C LYS A 85 1.62 15.67 6.49
N LEU A 86 1.02 14.50 6.71
CA LEU A 86 1.70 13.21 6.81
C LEU A 86 1.61 12.37 5.52
N ALA A 87 0.78 12.77 4.55
CA ALA A 87 0.63 12.08 3.28
C ALA A 87 1.83 12.21 2.33
N ALA A 88 2.68 13.22 2.55
CA ALA A 88 3.93 13.41 1.83
C ALA A 88 5.03 13.85 2.79
N ILE A 89 6.26 13.41 2.54
CA ILE A 89 7.43 13.62 3.39
C ILE A 89 8.41 14.53 2.65
N ILE A 90 8.89 15.59 3.34
CA ILE A 90 10.01 16.41 2.89
C ILE A 90 11.30 15.74 3.35
N THR A 91 12.09 15.22 2.40
CA THR A 91 13.31 14.43 2.69
C THR A 91 14.54 15.28 2.98
N SER A 92 14.55 16.53 2.51
CA SER A 92 15.64 17.47 2.73
C SER A 92 15.10 18.90 2.69
N THR A 93 15.65 19.79 3.51
CA THR A 93 15.27 21.22 3.51
C THR A 93 15.99 21.97 2.40
N VAL A 94 15.28 22.89 1.76
CA VAL A 94 15.79 23.76 0.70
C VAL A 94 15.65 25.22 1.11
N SER A 95 16.68 26.01 0.89
CA SER A 95 16.62 27.46 0.99
C SER A 95 16.30 28.07 -0.39
N PHE A 96 15.36 29.00 -0.44
CA PHE A 96 15.04 29.75 -1.63
C PHE A 96 15.43 31.23 -1.47
N ASN A 97 16.34 31.72 -2.31
CA ASN A 97 16.92 33.06 -2.20
C ASN A 97 17.48 33.35 -0.80
N GLY A 98 18.19 32.39 -0.18
CA GLY A 98 18.77 32.50 1.15
C GLY A 98 17.76 32.44 2.31
N SER A 99 16.52 32.02 2.05
CA SER A 99 15.47 31.92 3.07
C SER A 99 14.92 30.50 3.16
N ASP A 100 15.13 29.84 4.31
CA ASP A 100 14.61 28.51 4.61
C ASP A 100 13.08 28.50 4.72
N SER A 101 12.50 29.59 5.22
CA SER A 101 11.04 29.73 5.32
C SER A 101 10.38 29.73 3.93
N LYS A 102 10.97 30.45 2.96
CA LYS A 102 10.49 30.43 1.57
C LYS A 102 10.68 29.07 0.91
N GLY A 103 11.83 28.42 1.15
CA GLY A 103 12.09 27.07 0.68
C GLY A 103 11.05 26.07 1.21
N ARG A 104 10.78 26.09 2.50
CA ARG A 104 9.75 25.24 3.13
C ARG A 104 8.35 25.53 2.59
N ALA A 105 8.01 26.79 2.32
CA ALA A 105 6.74 27.14 1.71
C ALA A 105 6.59 26.55 0.29
N MET A 106 7.67 26.56 -0.50
CA MET A 106 7.71 25.88 -1.82
C MET A 106 7.51 24.38 -1.69
N GLN A 107 8.26 23.73 -0.80
CA GLN A 107 8.15 22.30 -0.57
C GLN A 107 6.75 21.88 -0.10
N ASN A 108 6.10 22.65 0.74
CA ASN A 108 4.70 22.39 1.12
C ASN A 108 3.73 22.50 -0.06
N LYS A 109 3.97 23.43 -1.02
CA LYS A 109 3.19 23.53 -2.25
C LYS A 109 3.46 22.32 -3.16
N ALA A 110 4.71 21.91 -3.28
CA ALA A 110 5.12 20.72 -4.04
C ALA A 110 4.47 19.44 -3.46
N ALA A 111 4.49 19.29 -2.12
CA ALA A 111 3.80 18.17 -1.45
C ALA A 111 2.29 18.15 -1.77
N SER A 112 1.64 19.32 -1.73
CA SER A 112 0.22 19.42 -2.10
C SER A 112 -0.04 19.09 -3.58
N ALA A 113 0.86 19.47 -4.47
CA ALA A 113 0.78 19.15 -5.89
C ALA A 113 0.99 17.65 -6.15
N LEU A 114 1.99 17.04 -5.49
CA LEU A 114 2.26 15.61 -5.53
C LEU A 114 1.04 14.78 -5.09
N ILE A 115 0.47 15.10 -3.92
CA ILE A 115 -0.72 14.41 -3.38
C ILE A 115 -1.89 14.55 -4.36
N ARG A 116 -2.11 15.74 -4.93
CA ARG A 116 -3.20 15.97 -5.90
C ARG A 116 -3.01 15.17 -7.18
N ALA A 117 -1.79 15.14 -7.72
CA ALA A 117 -1.46 14.36 -8.91
C ALA A 117 -1.69 12.86 -8.67
N PHE A 118 -1.19 12.34 -7.54
CA PHE A 118 -1.36 10.94 -7.17
C PHE A 118 -2.83 10.57 -6.97
N ASN A 119 -3.61 11.41 -6.29
CA ASN A 119 -5.05 11.17 -6.09
C ASN A 119 -5.83 11.18 -7.42
N GLY A 120 -5.46 12.02 -8.37
CA GLY A 120 -6.06 12.01 -9.69
C GLY A 120 -5.82 10.70 -10.44
N GLU A 121 -4.60 10.19 -10.45
CA GLU A 121 -4.26 8.90 -11.06
C GLU A 121 -4.90 7.74 -10.28
N ALA A 122 -4.82 7.73 -8.94
CA ALA A 122 -5.41 6.70 -8.09
C ALA A 122 -6.92 6.59 -8.30
N THR A 123 -7.65 7.70 -8.36
CA THR A 123 -9.09 7.71 -8.65
C THR A 123 -9.40 7.06 -10.00
N GLY A 124 -8.61 7.39 -11.04
CA GLY A 124 -8.77 6.77 -12.36
C GLY A 124 -8.50 5.27 -12.38
N ILE A 125 -7.61 4.78 -11.52
CA ILE A 125 -7.28 3.36 -11.36
C ILE A 125 -8.40 2.66 -10.58
N ILE A 126 -8.82 3.22 -9.43
CA ILE A 126 -9.83 2.65 -8.53
C ILE A 126 -11.19 2.54 -9.23
N ASN A 127 -11.59 3.54 -10.00
CA ASN A 127 -12.86 3.52 -10.73
C ASN A 127 -12.95 2.43 -11.81
N LYS A 128 -11.81 1.87 -12.24
CA LYS A 128 -11.73 0.84 -13.29
C LYS A 128 -11.35 -0.53 -12.75
N VAL A 129 -11.18 -0.67 -11.43
CA VAL A 129 -10.78 -1.94 -10.83
C VAL A 129 -11.95 -2.92 -10.76
N ASN A 130 -11.64 -4.19 -10.97
CA ASN A 130 -12.52 -5.33 -10.73
C ASN A 130 -11.70 -6.56 -10.31
N ALA A 131 -12.36 -7.66 -9.99
CA ALA A 131 -11.68 -8.88 -9.54
C ALA A 131 -10.64 -9.40 -10.55
N ASN A 132 -10.94 -9.31 -11.86
CA ASN A 132 -10.08 -9.86 -12.91
C ASN A 132 -8.82 -8.99 -13.17
N ASN A 133 -8.87 -7.70 -12.86
CA ASN A 133 -7.76 -6.79 -13.13
C ASN A 133 -7.10 -6.20 -11.87
N TYR A 134 -7.49 -6.69 -10.68
CA TYR A 134 -7.01 -6.16 -9.40
C TYR A 134 -5.49 -6.06 -9.32
N ASN A 135 -4.76 -7.13 -9.65
CA ASN A 135 -3.30 -7.14 -9.60
C ASN A 135 -2.68 -6.12 -10.52
N GLN A 136 -3.16 -6.06 -11.77
CA GLN A 136 -2.68 -5.06 -12.73
C GLN A 136 -2.92 -3.65 -12.21
N LYS A 137 -4.09 -3.39 -11.60
CA LYS A 137 -4.45 -2.07 -11.05
C LYS A 137 -3.66 -1.75 -9.79
N SER A 138 -3.39 -2.72 -8.93
CA SER A 138 -2.52 -2.57 -7.76
C SER A 138 -1.08 -2.20 -8.19
N GLN A 139 -0.51 -2.94 -9.14
CA GLN A 139 0.81 -2.63 -9.69
C GLN A 139 0.85 -1.25 -10.36
N GLN A 140 -0.21 -0.88 -11.08
CA GLN A 140 -0.32 0.44 -11.70
C GLN A 140 -0.32 1.55 -10.64
N LEU A 141 -1.03 1.36 -9.53
CA LEU A 141 -1.09 2.31 -8.43
C LEU A 141 0.28 2.49 -7.75
N ILE A 142 0.98 1.40 -7.46
CA ILE A 142 2.34 1.41 -6.90
C ILE A 142 3.31 2.10 -7.86
N LYS A 143 3.24 1.79 -9.15
CA LYS A 143 4.08 2.42 -10.17
C LYS A 143 3.83 3.93 -10.27
N SER A 144 2.57 4.36 -10.23
CA SER A 144 2.18 5.77 -10.19
C SER A 144 2.80 6.48 -8.99
N ALA A 145 2.63 5.93 -7.78
CA ALA A 145 3.20 6.49 -6.56
C ALA A 145 4.73 6.66 -6.66
N LYS A 146 5.44 5.62 -7.13
CA LYS A 146 6.90 5.65 -7.31
C LYS A 146 7.32 6.67 -8.36
N THR A 147 6.63 6.72 -9.49
CA THR A 147 6.98 7.64 -10.60
C THR A 147 6.82 9.08 -10.17
N LEU A 148 5.68 9.42 -9.54
CA LEU A 148 5.42 10.77 -9.05
C LEU A 148 6.37 11.14 -7.91
N SER A 149 6.60 10.26 -6.94
CA SER A 149 7.56 10.49 -5.86
C SER A 149 8.97 10.75 -6.40
N ASN A 150 9.44 9.97 -7.38
CA ASN A 150 10.74 10.17 -7.99
C ASN A 150 10.87 11.50 -8.75
N LEU A 151 9.78 11.96 -9.37
CA LEU A 151 9.74 13.26 -10.04
C LEU A 151 9.92 14.40 -9.04
N PHE A 152 9.11 14.42 -8.00
CA PHE A 152 9.13 15.47 -6.98
C PHE A 152 10.34 15.38 -6.03
N LEU A 153 10.91 14.19 -5.83
CA LEU A 153 12.14 14.02 -5.07
C LEU A 153 13.32 14.75 -5.73
N LYS A 154 13.40 14.68 -7.06
CA LYS A 154 14.49 15.32 -7.81
C LYS A 154 14.42 16.85 -7.84
N SER A 155 13.21 17.41 -7.86
CA SER A 155 13.00 18.87 -7.95
C SER A 155 12.81 19.54 -6.60
N ASP A 156 12.09 18.91 -5.68
CA ASP A 156 11.58 19.53 -4.46
C ASP A 156 11.92 18.80 -3.18
N PHE A 157 12.60 17.65 -3.26
CA PHE A 157 12.91 16.75 -2.14
C PHE A 157 11.65 16.32 -1.38
N VAL A 158 10.58 15.99 -2.11
CA VAL A 158 9.30 15.56 -1.56
C VAL A 158 8.92 14.19 -2.15
N VAL A 159 8.43 13.30 -1.29
CA VAL A 159 7.93 11.96 -1.67
C VAL A 159 6.58 11.70 -1.00
N LEU A 160 5.77 10.81 -1.56
CA LEU A 160 4.59 10.28 -0.85
C LEU A 160 5.06 9.45 0.35
N SER A 161 4.29 9.47 1.44
CA SER A 161 4.53 8.55 2.56
C SER A 161 4.04 7.14 2.21
N ASP A 162 4.75 6.13 2.70
CA ASP A 162 4.36 4.73 2.50
C ASP A 162 2.97 4.47 3.08
N GLU A 163 2.66 5.03 4.27
CA GLU A 163 1.35 4.92 4.90
C GLU A 163 0.21 5.44 4.00
N TYR A 164 0.44 6.55 3.30
CA TYR A 164 -0.57 7.10 2.39
C TYR A 164 -0.78 6.22 1.15
N VAL A 165 0.30 5.64 0.62
CA VAL A 165 0.23 4.70 -0.51
C VAL A 165 -0.47 3.40 -0.08
N ASP A 166 -0.19 2.90 1.12
CA ASP A 166 -0.82 1.70 1.67
C ASP A 166 -2.33 1.90 1.88
N LEU A 167 -2.76 3.06 2.38
CA LEU A 167 -4.19 3.38 2.47
C LEU A 167 -4.86 3.39 1.09
N LYS A 168 -4.21 3.92 0.06
CA LYS A 168 -4.72 3.88 -1.32
C LYS A 168 -4.82 2.45 -1.88
N LEU A 169 -3.91 1.57 -1.52
CA LEU A 169 -4.00 0.15 -1.86
C LEU A 169 -5.15 -0.56 -1.12
N GLN A 170 -5.39 -0.19 0.14
CA GLN A 170 -6.54 -0.67 0.91
C GLN A 170 -7.87 -0.17 0.31
N GLU A 171 -7.94 1.10 -0.09
CA GLU A 171 -9.10 1.67 -0.80
C GLU A 171 -9.39 0.88 -2.08
N LEU A 172 -8.36 0.65 -2.90
CA LEU A 172 -8.47 -0.15 -4.14
C LEU A 172 -9.03 -1.55 -3.86
N LYS A 173 -8.54 -2.22 -2.82
CA LYS A 173 -8.95 -3.56 -2.44
C LYS A 173 -10.39 -3.61 -1.95
N LEU A 174 -10.74 -2.72 -1.04
CA LEU A 174 -12.11 -2.62 -0.52
C LEU A 174 -13.11 -2.26 -1.62
N ALA A 175 -12.73 -1.43 -2.60
CA ALA A 175 -13.58 -1.10 -3.74
C ALA A 175 -13.94 -2.32 -4.58
N VAL A 176 -12.98 -3.21 -4.86
CA VAL A 176 -13.24 -4.49 -5.56
C VAL A 176 -14.17 -5.37 -4.76
N GLU A 177 -13.88 -5.58 -3.47
CA GLU A 177 -14.63 -6.49 -2.63
C GLU A 177 -16.05 -5.99 -2.36
N PHE A 178 -16.22 -4.68 -2.19
CA PHE A 178 -17.53 -4.03 -2.15
C PHE A 178 -18.36 -4.29 -3.42
N ALA A 179 -17.73 -4.13 -4.59
CA ALA A 179 -18.41 -4.35 -5.87
C ALA A 179 -18.84 -5.82 -6.03
N LEU A 180 -17.98 -6.77 -5.66
CA LEU A 180 -18.27 -8.21 -5.69
C LEU A 180 -19.44 -8.54 -4.75
N LYS A 181 -19.41 -8.04 -3.51
CA LYS A 181 -20.45 -8.30 -2.52
C LYS A 181 -21.81 -7.74 -2.95
N LYS A 182 -21.81 -6.52 -3.47
CA LYS A 182 -23.01 -5.90 -4.03
C LYS A 182 -23.61 -6.67 -5.21
N GLN A 183 -22.74 -7.27 -6.03
CA GLN A 183 -23.19 -8.13 -7.14
C GLN A 183 -23.79 -9.46 -6.62
N GLU A 184 -23.18 -10.07 -5.61
CA GLU A 184 -23.70 -11.26 -4.94
C GLU A 184 -25.09 -11.03 -4.34
N GLU A 185 -25.26 -9.93 -3.59
CA GLU A 185 -26.52 -9.55 -2.99
C GLU A 185 -27.62 -9.34 -4.04
N LYS A 186 -27.31 -8.65 -5.15
CA LYS A 186 -28.24 -8.48 -6.27
C LYS A 186 -28.69 -9.81 -6.87
N LYS A 187 -27.77 -10.74 -7.09
CA LYS A 187 -28.08 -12.08 -7.63
C LYS A 187 -28.95 -12.87 -6.66
N SER A 188 -28.65 -12.82 -5.36
CA SER A 188 -29.46 -13.47 -4.32
C SER A 188 -30.87 -12.92 -4.25
N TYR A 189 -31.02 -11.60 -4.31
CA TYR A 189 -32.34 -10.93 -4.33
C TYR A 189 -33.16 -11.31 -5.57
N ALA A 190 -32.56 -11.29 -6.75
CA ALA A 190 -33.22 -11.68 -7.99
C ALA A 190 -33.71 -13.15 -7.95
N LYS A 191 -32.87 -14.05 -7.39
CA LYS A 191 -33.24 -15.47 -7.23
C LYS A 191 -34.41 -15.65 -6.27
N LYS A 192 -34.45 -14.94 -5.14
CA LYS A 192 -35.58 -14.99 -4.19
C LYS A 192 -36.87 -14.52 -4.84
N ASN A 193 -36.85 -13.42 -5.59
CA ASN A 193 -38.02 -12.88 -6.27
C ASN A 193 -38.54 -13.85 -7.35
N SER A 194 -37.68 -14.50 -8.10
CA SER A 194 -38.09 -15.47 -9.13
C SER A 194 -38.74 -16.72 -8.53
N VAL A 195 -38.34 -17.13 -7.33
CA VAL A 195 -38.95 -18.25 -6.60
C VAL A 195 -40.34 -17.85 -6.05
N SER A 196 -40.46 -16.65 -5.47
CA SER A 196 -41.76 -16.18 -4.94
C SER A 196 -42.82 -15.99 -6.04
N VAL A 197 -42.42 -15.49 -7.21
CA VAL A 197 -43.33 -15.35 -8.36
C VAL A 197 -43.80 -16.73 -8.86
N LYS A 198 -42.91 -17.73 -8.92
CA LYS A 198 -43.30 -19.09 -9.29
C LYS A 198 -44.26 -19.73 -8.29
N LYS A 199 -44.04 -19.52 -6.98
CA LYS A 199 -44.91 -20.07 -5.94
C LYS A 199 -46.32 -19.51 -6.03
N ASN A 200 -46.46 -18.18 -6.19
CA ASN A 200 -47.75 -17.51 -6.34
C ASN A 200 -48.51 -17.94 -7.59
N SER A 201 -47.80 -18.31 -8.69
CA SER A 201 -48.45 -18.80 -9.92
C SER A 201 -48.92 -20.26 -9.83
N PHE A 202 -48.42 -21.04 -8.86
CA PHE A 202 -48.89 -22.41 -8.58
C PHE A 202 -50.06 -22.42 -7.61
N GLU A 203 -50.22 -21.44 -6.73
CA GLU A 203 -51.36 -21.33 -5.76
C GLU A 203 -52.63 -20.72 -6.38
N GLN A 204 -52.54 -20.20 -7.62
CA GLN A 204 -53.70 -19.63 -8.36
C GLN A 204 -54.28 -20.58 -9.42
N LYS A 205 -53.84 -21.82 -9.47
CA LYS A 205 -54.40 -22.92 -10.28
C LYS A 205 -55.07 -23.97 -9.42
#